data_744eb863ca081d6242e4731cc44b7208
#
_entry.id   744eb863ca081d6242e4731cc44b7208
#
_cell.length_a   1.000
_cell.length_b   1.000
_cell.length_c   1.000
_cell.angle_alpha   90.00
_cell.angle_beta   90.00
_cell.angle_gamma   90.00
#
_symmetry.space_group_name_H-M   'P 1'
#
loop_
_entity.id
_entity.type
_entity.pdbx_description
1 polymer ?
#
loop_
_entity_poly.entity_id
_entity_poly.type
_entity_poly.pdbx_seq_one_letter_code
_entity_poly.pdbx_strand_id
1 'polypeptide(L)'
;YLQSAIRSVAFSRLWAMPQVEGYDTIVIYGDREHFSNVDYFTGYDARWEETLLILPRHGRPSILVGNEGIGYVKKVAVDIEVEFFQTFSLMGQPSDRSPRLKEILERRVVYDGGKIGVIGFKAYDASNHTVGGFITDVPHYMIETLCQVVPRDSLENATLLMADCRYGLKHCVSAKEIVIFEAAGTRISRGVLNCLRHLKPGMRE
;
A
#
# COMPACT_ATOMS: atom_id res chain seq x y z
N TYR A 1 7.45 -9.46 16.85
CA TYR A 1 8.90 -9.34 16.62
C TYR A 1 9.32 -9.71 15.19
N LEU A 2 8.92 -10.87 14.63
CA LEU A 2 9.37 -11.30 13.30
C LEU A 2 8.79 -10.41 12.18
N GLN A 3 7.52 -10.11 12.23
CA GLN A 3 6.85 -9.22 11.25
C GLN A 3 7.42 -7.80 11.31
N SER A 4 7.65 -7.26 12.48
CA SER A 4 8.28 -5.94 12.64
C SER A 4 9.67 -5.89 12.00
N ALA A 5 10.49 -6.92 12.20
CA ALA A 5 11.83 -6.98 11.61
C ALA A 5 11.83 -7.13 10.07
N ILE A 6 10.80 -7.74 9.49
CA ILE A 6 10.64 -7.84 8.03
C ILE A 6 10.26 -6.48 7.46
N ARG A 7 9.30 -5.81 8.07
CA ARG A 7 8.75 -4.56 7.56
C ARG A 7 9.67 -3.36 7.74
N SER A 8 10.47 -3.32 8.79
CA SER A 8 11.50 -2.28 8.96
C SER A 8 12.56 -2.28 7.84
N VAL A 9 12.79 -3.44 7.22
CA VAL A 9 13.73 -3.58 6.09
C VAL A 9 13.07 -3.20 4.75
N ALA A 10 11.73 -3.24 4.65
CA ALA A 10 11.04 -2.97 3.40
C ALA A 10 11.27 -1.55 2.87
N PHE A 11 11.26 -0.55 3.76
CA PHE A 11 11.55 0.84 3.39
C PHE A 11 12.99 1.01 2.88
N SER A 12 13.95 0.42 3.58
CA SER A 12 15.36 0.46 3.17
C SER A 12 15.58 -0.26 1.84
N ARG A 13 14.89 -1.38 1.60
CA ARG A 13 14.95 -2.10 0.32
C ARG A 13 14.41 -1.24 -0.81
N LEU A 14 13.27 -0.58 -0.61
CA LEU A 14 12.70 0.33 -1.61
C LEU A 14 13.72 1.39 -2.01
N TRP A 15 14.21 2.15 -1.04
CA TRP A 15 15.10 3.29 -1.33
C TRP A 15 16.51 2.89 -1.78
N ALA A 16 16.88 1.61 -1.66
CA ALA A 16 18.12 1.06 -2.19
C ALA A 16 18.01 0.59 -3.66
N MET A 17 16.80 0.55 -4.24
CA MET A 17 16.61 0.14 -5.63
C MET A 17 17.13 1.23 -6.59
N PRO A 18 17.88 0.87 -7.65
CA PRO A 18 18.28 1.84 -8.69
C PRO A 18 17.09 2.53 -9.37
N GLN A 19 15.96 1.83 -9.48
CA GLN A 19 14.74 2.32 -10.14
C GLN A 19 14.08 3.49 -9.41
N VAL A 20 14.41 3.74 -8.14
CA VAL A 20 13.86 4.88 -7.39
C VAL A 20 14.76 6.12 -7.44
N GLU A 21 15.81 6.10 -8.24
CA GLU A 21 16.62 7.29 -8.46
C GLU A 21 15.75 8.43 -9.04
N GLY A 22 15.86 9.61 -8.44
CA GLY A 22 15.08 10.79 -8.82
C GLY A 22 13.67 10.87 -8.24
N TYR A 23 13.20 9.88 -7.45
CA TYR A 23 11.96 10.04 -6.71
C TYR A 23 12.19 10.75 -5.37
N ASP A 24 11.38 11.76 -5.08
CA ASP A 24 11.34 12.46 -3.78
C ASP A 24 10.37 11.79 -2.80
N THR A 25 9.22 11.36 -3.31
CA THR A 25 8.18 10.67 -2.53
C THR A 25 7.54 9.58 -3.37
N ILE A 26 7.16 8.49 -2.71
CA ILE A 26 6.29 7.44 -3.27
C ILE A 26 5.00 7.42 -2.48
N VAL A 27 3.88 7.45 -3.22
CA VAL A 27 2.53 7.38 -2.68
C VAL A 27 1.90 6.06 -3.08
N ILE A 28 1.38 5.31 -2.12
CA ILE A 28 0.83 3.96 -2.34
C ILE A 28 -0.62 3.94 -1.91
N TYR A 29 -1.51 3.69 -2.86
CA TYR A 29 -2.93 3.49 -2.61
C TYR A 29 -3.22 2.05 -2.21
N GLY A 30 -4.16 1.87 -1.33
CA GLY A 30 -4.74 0.58 -1.00
C GLY A 30 -6.21 0.70 -0.64
N ASP A 31 -6.94 -0.36 -0.89
CA ASP A 31 -8.34 -0.54 -0.51
C ASP A 31 -8.55 -1.96 0.02
N ARG A 32 -9.82 -2.32 0.27
CA ARG A 32 -10.22 -3.61 0.78
C ARG A 32 -9.69 -4.79 -0.04
N GLU A 33 -9.60 -4.67 -1.34
CA GLU A 33 -9.19 -5.76 -2.24
C GLU A 33 -7.74 -5.64 -2.67
N HIS A 34 -7.21 -4.42 -2.69
CA HIS A 34 -5.88 -4.09 -3.22
C HIS A 34 -4.92 -3.52 -2.15
N PHE A 35 -4.93 -4.08 -0.95
CA PHE A 35 -4.12 -3.60 0.18
C PHE A 35 -2.69 -4.14 0.20
N SER A 36 -2.35 -5.12 -0.63
CA SER A 36 -1.10 -5.89 -0.50
C SER A 36 0.19 -5.05 -0.61
N ASN A 37 0.16 -3.93 -1.35
CA ASN A 37 1.30 -3.03 -1.46
C ASN A 37 1.50 -2.21 -0.17
N VAL A 38 0.42 -1.75 0.46
CA VAL A 38 0.46 -1.07 1.76
C VAL A 38 0.85 -2.06 2.86
N ASP A 39 0.25 -3.26 2.86
CA ASP A 39 0.57 -4.32 3.82
C ASP A 39 2.05 -4.72 3.76
N TYR A 40 2.64 -4.79 2.58
CA TYR A 40 4.06 -5.11 2.40
C TYR A 40 4.97 -4.22 3.26
N PHE A 41 4.72 -2.93 3.31
CA PHE A 41 5.51 -1.97 4.08
C PHE A 41 5.11 -1.89 5.55
N THR A 42 3.82 -1.97 5.84
CA THR A 42 3.29 -1.56 7.15
C THR A 42 2.73 -2.71 7.98
N GLY A 43 2.22 -3.76 7.35
CA GLY A 43 1.38 -4.76 8.00
C GLY A 43 -0.06 -4.29 8.22
N TYR A 44 -0.44 -3.16 7.62
CA TYR A 44 -1.79 -2.67 7.67
C TYR A 44 -2.65 -3.31 6.60
N ASP A 45 -3.68 -4.01 7.01
CA ASP A 45 -4.72 -4.57 6.15
C ASP A 45 -5.89 -3.56 6.08
N ALA A 46 -6.06 -2.91 4.95
CA ALA A 46 -7.14 -1.95 4.69
C ALA A 46 -8.49 -2.67 4.47
N ARG A 47 -8.89 -3.47 5.44
CA ARG A 47 -10.00 -4.45 5.34
C ARG A 47 -11.36 -3.82 5.04
N TRP A 48 -11.58 -2.60 5.47
CA TRP A 48 -12.91 -1.98 5.46
C TRP A 48 -13.00 -0.73 4.61
N GLU A 49 -11.89 -0.02 4.46
CA GLU A 49 -11.84 1.33 3.91
C GLU A 49 -10.62 1.53 3.00
N GLU A 50 -10.56 2.68 2.36
CA GLU A 50 -9.38 3.08 1.62
C GLU A 50 -8.23 3.47 2.55
N THR A 51 -7.01 3.47 2.03
CA THR A 51 -5.81 3.94 2.72
C THR A 51 -4.81 4.53 1.73
N LEU A 52 -4.00 5.45 2.20
CA LEU A 52 -2.91 6.04 1.43
C LEU A 52 -1.64 6.04 2.28
N LEU A 53 -0.60 5.38 1.78
CA LEU A 53 0.71 5.37 2.41
C LEU A 53 1.63 6.34 1.66
N ILE A 54 2.26 7.27 2.37
CA ILE A 54 3.17 8.27 1.81
C ILE A 54 4.57 7.98 2.34
N LEU A 55 5.49 7.76 1.43
CA LEU A 55 6.88 7.41 1.70
C LEU A 55 7.80 8.49 1.14
N PRO A 56 8.14 9.53 1.89
CA PRO A 56 9.16 10.48 1.46
C PRO A 56 10.54 9.80 1.49
N ARG A 57 11.43 10.18 0.56
CA ARG A 57 12.83 9.70 0.56
C ARG A 57 13.55 10.09 1.85
N HIS A 58 13.28 11.28 2.33
CA HIS A 58 13.81 11.82 3.58
C HIS A 58 12.64 12.24 4.48
N GLY A 59 12.57 11.65 5.66
CA GLY A 59 11.51 11.93 6.61
C GLY A 59 10.79 10.67 7.10
N ARG A 60 9.72 10.89 7.86
CA ARG A 60 8.92 9.77 8.41
C ARG A 60 7.83 9.38 7.43
N PRO A 61 7.64 8.08 7.19
CA PRO A 61 6.47 7.58 6.48
C PRO A 61 5.17 8.00 7.18
N SER A 62 4.11 8.17 6.43
CA SER A 62 2.79 8.42 6.98
C SER A 62 1.71 7.59 6.29
N ILE A 63 0.70 7.21 7.04
CA ILE A 63 -0.45 6.46 6.55
C ILE A 63 -1.75 7.19 6.87
N LEU A 64 -2.61 7.36 5.88
CA LEU A 64 -3.93 7.92 6.03
C LEU A 64 -4.94 6.80 6.22
N VAL A 65 -5.79 6.93 7.24
CA VAL A 65 -6.84 5.96 7.57
C VAL A 65 -8.13 6.67 7.98
N GLY A 66 -9.25 6.03 7.76
CA GLY A 66 -10.56 6.51 8.15
C GLY A 66 -10.98 6.07 9.55
N ASN A 67 -12.29 6.13 9.82
CA ASN A 67 -12.89 5.82 11.13
C ASN A 67 -12.63 4.38 11.57
N GLU A 68 -12.73 3.43 10.65
CA GLU A 68 -12.55 2.00 10.94
C GLU A 68 -11.07 1.67 11.11
N GLY A 69 -10.20 2.29 10.30
CA GLY A 69 -8.77 2.03 10.27
C GLY A 69 -8.02 2.53 11.49
N ILE A 70 -8.50 3.59 12.14
CA ILE A 70 -7.78 4.22 13.26
C ILE A 70 -7.52 3.28 14.45
N GLY A 71 -8.37 2.29 14.65
CA GLY A 71 -8.18 1.24 15.65
C GLY A 71 -7.18 0.18 15.24
N TYR A 72 -7.14 -0.14 13.95
CA TYR A 72 -6.27 -1.17 13.38
C TYR A 72 -4.83 -0.68 13.21
N VAL A 73 -4.64 0.56 12.78
CA VAL A 73 -3.32 1.13 12.51
C VAL A 73 -2.42 1.15 13.76
N LYS A 74 -3.00 1.16 14.95
CA LYS A 74 -2.26 1.04 16.22
C LYS A 74 -1.49 -0.28 16.37
N LYS A 75 -1.82 -1.30 15.57
CA LYS A 75 -1.14 -2.61 15.57
C LYS A 75 -0.01 -2.68 14.54
N VAL A 76 0.17 -1.65 13.76
CA VAL A 76 1.25 -1.54 12.77
C VAL A 76 2.60 -1.61 13.50
N ALA A 77 3.49 -2.45 13.00
CA ALA A 77 4.74 -2.78 13.67
C ALA A 77 5.93 -1.90 13.24
N VAL A 78 5.68 -0.85 12.46
CA VAL A 78 6.69 0.09 11.94
C VAL A 78 6.46 1.48 12.50
N ASP A 79 7.54 2.26 12.61
CA ASP A 79 7.45 3.67 13.01
C ASP A 79 6.89 4.49 11.86
N ILE A 80 5.62 4.83 11.95
CA ILE A 80 4.85 5.55 10.93
C ILE A 80 3.94 6.58 11.57
N GLU A 81 3.80 7.73 10.94
CA GLU A 81 2.82 8.73 11.37
C GLU A 81 1.44 8.40 10.84
N VAL A 82 0.43 8.58 11.66
CA VAL A 82 -0.96 8.29 11.32
C VAL A 82 -1.72 9.59 11.10
N GLU A 83 -2.28 9.74 9.91
CA GLU A 83 -3.18 10.83 9.54
C GLU A 83 -4.62 10.29 9.50
N PHE A 84 -5.49 10.96 10.25
CA PHE A 84 -6.91 10.63 10.25
C PHE A 84 -7.60 11.34 9.09
N PHE A 85 -8.15 10.57 8.13
CA PHE A 85 -8.82 11.10 6.96
C PHE A 85 -10.17 10.39 6.75
N GLN A 86 -11.24 11.00 7.24
CA GLN A 86 -12.57 10.40 7.33
C GLN A 86 -13.24 10.15 5.98
N THR A 87 -12.78 10.77 4.90
CA THR A 87 -13.30 10.49 3.54
C THR A 87 -13.07 9.03 3.12
N PHE A 88 -12.08 8.35 3.71
CA PHE A 88 -11.83 6.93 3.47
C PHE A 88 -12.83 5.99 4.15
N SER A 89 -13.60 6.52 5.08
CA SER A 89 -14.56 5.73 5.87
C SER A 89 -15.73 5.25 5.04
N LEU A 90 -16.40 4.20 5.52
CA LEU A 90 -17.60 3.68 4.91
C LEU A 90 -18.71 4.74 4.84
N MET A 91 -19.57 4.63 3.84
CA MET A 91 -20.69 5.55 3.67
C MET A 91 -21.59 5.60 4.91
N GLY A 92 -22.01 6.79 5.29
CA GLY A 92 -22.82 7.03 6.47
C GLY A 92 -22.05 7.20 7.77
N GLN A 93 -20.74 7.07 7.75
CA GLN A 93 -19.88 7.37 8.90
C GLN A 93 -19.64 8.89 9.03
N PRO A 94 -19.32 9.39 10.24
CA PRO A 94 -18.94 10.78 10.43
C PRO A 94 -17.76 11.19 9.55
N SER A 95 -17.81 12.40 8.97
CA SER A 95 -16.81 12.92 8.05
C SER A 95 -16.38 14.37 8.31
N ASP A 96 -16.71 14.92 9.48
CA ASP A 96 -16.60 16.34 9.83
C ASP A 96 -15.35 16.71 10.63
N ARG A 97 -14.50 15.73 11.00
CA ARG A 97 -13.39 15.94 11.95
C ARG A 97 -12.00 15.82 11.36
N SER A 98 -11.87 15.41 10.10
CA SER A 98 -10.56 15.28 9.47
C SER A 98 -10.17 16.53 8.69
N PRO A 99 -8.86 16.81 8.55
CA PRO A 99 -8.37 17.81 7.63
C PRO A 99 -8.73 17.43 6.19
N ARG A 100 -8.61 18.38 5.28
CA ARG A 100 -8.76 18.12 3.84
C ARG A 100 -7.54 17.33 3.32
N LEU A 101 -7.76 16.48 2.31
CA LEU A 101 -6.66 15.70 1.73
C LEU A 101 -5.49 16.58 1.29
N LYS A 102 -5.76 17.73 0.68
CA LYS A 102 -4.74 18.68 0.26
C LYS A 102 -3.83 19.11 1.42
N GLU A 103 -4.41 19.46 2.56
CA GLU A 103 -3.67 19.89 3.76
C GLU A 103 -2.77 18.76 4.30
N ILE A 104 -3.22 17.53 4.21
CA ILE A 104 -2.42 16.36 4.58
C ILE A 104 -1.27 16.16 3.60
N LEU A 105 -1.56 16.21 2.29
CA LEU A 105 -0.53 16.03 1.27
C LEU A 105 0.53 17.13 1.33
N GLU A 106 0.14 18.39 1.55
CA GLU A 106 1.08 19.52 1.73
C GLU A 106 2.06 19.31 2.90
N ARG A 107 1.63 18.60 3.95
CA ARG A 107 2.49 18.30 5.10
C ARG A 107 3.36 17.07 4.92
N ARG A 108 2.90 16.09 4.12
CA ARG A 108 3.48 14.75 4.08
C ARG A 108 4.22 14.42 2.80
N VAL A 109 3.84 15.03 1.68
CA VAL A 109 4.55 14.86 0.41
C VAL A 109 5.73 15.82 0.38
N VAL A 110 6.92 15.26 0.23
CA VAL A 110 8.14 16.04 -0.01
C VAL A 110 8.34 16.07 -1.53
N TYR A 111 8.50 17.27 -2.06
CA TYR A 111 8.82 17.50 -3.47
C TYR A 111 9.97 18.50 -3.58
N ASP A 112 11.10 18.07 -4.12
CA ASP A 112 12.33 18.86 -4.28
C ASP A 112 12.77 18.91 -5.76
N GLY A 113 11.78 19.00 -6.64
CA GLY A 113 12.03 19.08 -8.09
C GLY A 113 12.26 17.74 -8.79
N GLY A 114 12.15 16.62 -8.05
CA GLY A 114 12.27 15.27 -8.58
C GLY A 114 10.94 14.69 -9.05
N LYS A 115 10.74 13.38 -8.86
CA LYS A 115 9.54 12.64 -9.24
C LYS A 115 8.71 12.22 -8.03
N ILE A 116 7.42 12.09 -8.25
CA ILE A 116 6.49 11.47 -7.31
C ILE A 116 6.02 10.15 -7.89
N GLY A 117 6.41 9.06 -7.26
CA GLY A 117 5.97 7.72 -7.64
C GLY A 117 4.56 7.44 -7.11
N VAL A 118 3.65 7.04 -7.97
CA VAL A 118 2.29 6.65 -7.60
C VAL A 118 2.14 5.15 -7.81
N ILE A 119 1.83 4.42 -6.75
CA ILE A 119 1.64 2.98 -6.76
C ILE A 119 0.17 2.66 -6.49
N GLY A 120 -0.48 2.05 -7.47
CA GLY A 120 -1.76 1.39 -7.34
C GLY A 120 -1.59 -0.13 -7.23
N PHE A 121 -2.53 -0.88 -7.76
CA PHE A 121 -2.45 -2.34 -7.82
C PHE A 121 -2.06 -2.85 -9.20
N LYS A 122 -2.22 -2.05 -10.25
CA LYS A 122 -2.04 -2.44 -11.66
C LYS A 122 -0.89 -1.68 -12.32
N ALA A 123 0.03 -2.44 -12.89
CA ALA A 123 1.01 -1.89 -13.82
C ALA A 123 0.38 -1.80 -15.23
N TYR A 124 0.51 -0.66 -15.87
CA TYR A 124 0.01 -0.43 -17.21
C TYR A 124 1.13 -0.54 -18.23
N ASP A 125 0.91 -1.34 -19.26
CA ASP A 125 1.79 -1.40 -20.42
C ASP A 125 1.38 -0.29 -21.40
N ALA A 126 2.31 0.60 -21.73
CA ALA A 126 2.08 1.70 -22.65
C ALA A 126 1.63 1.23 -24.05
N SER A 127 2.00 0.00 -24.46
CA SER A 127 1.57 -0.58 -25.74
C SER A 127 0.07 -0.88 -25.82
N ASN A 128 -0.58 -1.04 -24.69
CA ASN A 128 -2.00 -1.38 -24.61
C ASN A 128 -2.92 -0.17 -24.37
N HIS A 129 -2.35 1.03 -24.26
CA HIS A 129 -3.11 2.25 -23.99
C HIS A 129 -2.91 3.29 -25.10
N THR A 130 -4.02 3.75 -25.64
CA THR A 130 -4.04 4.84 -26.64
C THR A 130 -3.89 6.22 -26.03
N VAL A 131 -4.01 6.32 -24.70
CA VAL A 131 -3.88 7.56 -23.94
C VAL A 131 -2.43 7.71 -23.49
N GLY A 132 -1.74 8.72 -24.00
CA GLY A 132 -0.39 9.07 -23.54
C GLY A 132 -0.40 9.73 -22.17
N GLY A 133 0.75 9.74 -21.50
CA GLY A 133 0.95 10.42 -20.23
C GLY A 133 0.80 9.52 -19.01
N PHE A 134 0.55 10.13 -17.86
CA PHE A 134 0.41 9.44 -16.58
C PHE A 134 -0.89 8.65 -16.48
N ILE A 135 -0.78 7.33 -16.34
CA ILE A 135 -1.90 6.40 -16.21
C ILE A 135 -1.78 5.67 -14.86
N THR A 136 -2.86 5.64 -14.09
CA THR A 136 -2.92 4.96 -12.79
C THR A 136 -4.34 4.48 -12.50
N ASP A 137 -4.46 3.50 -11.62
CA ASP A 137 -5.70 2.98 -11.05
C ASP A 137 -6.04 3.62 -9.69
N VAL A 138 -5.22 4.54 -9.22
CA VAL A 138 -5.50 5.31 -8.01
C VAL A 138 -6.69 6.24 -8.26
N PRO A 139 -7.63 6.38 -7.30
CA PRO A 139 -8.82 7.21 -7.46
C PRO A 139 -8.52 8.61 -7.97
N HIS A 140 -9.30 9.04 -8.95
CA HIS A 140 -9.11 10.32 -9.65
C HIS A 140 -8.99 11.52 -8.69
N TYR A 141 -9.85 11.58 -7.66
CA TYR A 141 -9.84 12.70 -6.71
C TYR A 141 -8.51 12.81 -5.93
N MET A 142 -7.85 11.68 -5.65
CA MET A 142 -6.54 11.68 -4.99
C MET A 142 -5.46 12.24 -5.90
N ILE A 143 -5.48 11.84 -7.18
CA ILE A 143 -4.53 12.34 -8.18
C ILE A 143 -4.72 13.83 -8.42
N GLU A 144 -5.97 14.29 -8.60
CA GLU A 144 -6.26 15.71 -8.78
C GLU A 144 -5.86 16.55 -7.54
N THR A 145 -6.04 15.99 -6.34
CA THR A 145 -5.57 16.67 -5.12
C THR A 145 -4.03 16.69 -5.04
N LEU A 146 -3.38 15.61 -5.44
CA LEU A 146 -1.91 15.54 -5.48
C LEU A 146 -1.34 16.56 -6.49
N CYS A 147 -1.99 16.73 -7.64
CA CYS A 147 -1.62 17.75 -8.65
C CYS A 147 -1.80 19.20 -8.16
N GLN A 148 -2.52 19.43 -7.06
CA GLN A 148 -2.56 20.75 -6.41
C GLN A 148 -1.36 21.01 -5.50
N VAL A 149 -0.58 19.99 -5.19
CA VAL A 149 0.58 20.04 -4.28
C VAL A 149 1.89 19.94 -5.05
N VAL A 150 1.90 19.14 -6.14
CA VAL A 150 3.09 18.91 -6.98
C VAL A 150 2.73 19.05 -8.46
N PRO A 151 3.69 19.38 -9.33
CA PRO A 151 3.44 19.44 -10.77
C PRO A 151 2.96 18.09 -11.32
N ARG A 152 1.97 18.11 -12.21
CA ARG A 152 1.40 16.90 -12.82
C ARG A 152 2.42 16.08 -13.60
N ASP A 153 3.36 16.72 -14.24
CA ASP A 153 4.44 16.11 -15.03
C ASP A 153 5.53 15.47 -14.17
N SER A 154 5.54 15.73 -12.85
CA SER A 154 6.38 15.01 -11.90
C SER A 154 5.80 13.65 -11.49
N LEU A 155 4.52 13.36 -11.80
CA LEU A 155 3.89 12.10 -11.43
C LEU A 155 4.28 10.96 -12.37
N GLU A 156 4.62 9.82 -11.80
CA GLU A 156 5.00 8.62 -12.54
C GLU A 156 4.31 7.39 -11.93
N ASN A 157 3.80 6.47 -12.78
CA ASN A 157 3.29 5.20 -12.28
C ASN A 157 4.46 4.31 -11.86
N ALA A 158 4.59 4.09 -10.57
CA ALA A 158 5.68 3.35 -9.95
C ALA A 158 5.29 1.92 -9.53
N THR A 159 4.15 1.40 -10.00
CA THR A 159 3.62 0.08 -9.58
C THR A 159 4.59 -1.06 -9.90
N LEU A 160 5.41 -0.94 -10.94
CA LEU A 160 6.44 -1.92 -11.27
C LEU A 160 7.51 -2.07 -10.18
N LEU A 161 7.73 -1.07 -9.32
CA LEU A 161 8.62 -1.22 -8.14
C LEU A 161 8.16 -2.36 -7.22
N MET A 162 6.86 -2.67 -7.23
CA MET A 162 6.30 -3.77 -6.45
C MET A 162 6.16 -5.06 -7.28
N ALA A 163 5.80 -4.94 -8.56
CA ALA A 163 5.25 -6.03 -9.36
C ALA A 163 6.14 -6.54 -10.51
N ASP A 164 7.24 -5.87 -10.85
CA ASP A 164 8.12 -6.35 -11.93
C ASP A 164 8.75 -7.70 -11.57
N CYS A 165 8.74 -8.65 -12.51
CA CYS A 165 9.21 -10.03 -12.29
C CYS A 165 10.73 -10.14 -12.10
N ARG A 166 11.50 -9.10 -12.40
CA ARG A 166 12.97 -9.11 -12.31
C ARG A 166 13.48 -8.38 -11.06
N TYR A 167 12.83 -7.29 -10.65
CA TYR A 167 13.31 -6.44 -9.58
C TYR A 167 12.23 -6.02 -8.57
N GLY A 168 10.95 -6.31 -8.85
CA GLY A 168 9.84 -5.91 -7.98
C GLY A 168 9.99 -6.44 -6.56
N LEU A 169 9.75 -5.59 -5.59
CA LEU A 169 9.95 -5.90 -4.17
C LEU A 169 9.21 -7.15 -3.70
N LYS A 170 8.02 -7.42 -4.26
CA LYS A 170 7.22 -8.59 -3.90
C LYS A 170 7.65 -9.88 -4.60
N HIS A 171 8.51 -9.82 -5.60
CA HIS A 171 9.04 -10.99 -6.28
C HIS A 171 10.24 -11.63 -5.56
N CYS A 172 10.92 -10.89 -4.71
CA CYS A 172 12.07 -11.37 -3.95
C CYS A 172 11.72 -11.49 -2.48
N VAL A 173 11.41 -12.70 -2.05
CA VAL A 173 11.11 -13.00 -0.64
C VAL A 173 12.38 -13.29 0.16
N SER A 174 12.42 -12.80 1.38
CA SER A 174 13.50 -13.10 2.33
C SER A 174 13.31 -14.47 2.98
N ALA A 175 14.38 -15.03 3.54
CA ALA A 175 14.28 -16.26 4.32
C ALA A 175 13.27 -16.18 5.49
N LYS A 176 13.12 -14.99 6.09
CA LYS A 176 12.13 -14.77 7.15
C LYS A 176 10.69 -14.83 6.64
N GLU A 177 10.43 -14.31 5.45
CA GLU A 177 9.12 -14.40 4.80
C GLU A 177 8.79 -15.83 4.42
N ILE A 178 9.77 -16.61 3.92
CA ILE A 178 9.60 -18.04 3.62
C ILE A 178 9.13 -18.80 4.87
N VAL A 179 9.75 -18.59 6.02
CA VAL A 179 9.35 -19.22 7.28
C VAL A 179 7.88 -18.91 7.63
N ILE A 180 7.44 -17.67 7.41
CA ILE A 180 6.03 -17.28 7.66
C ILE A 180 5.10 -18.01 6.68
N PHE A 181 5.45 -18.05 5.39
CA PHE A 181 4.65 -18.74 4.38
C PHE A 181 4.55 -20.24 4.64
N GLU A 182 5.65 -20.90 5.03
CA GLU A 182 5.64 -22.32 5.38
C GLU A 182 4.78 -22.61 6.62
N ALA A 183 4.88 -21.77 7.65
CA ALA A 183 4.06 -21.89 8.85
C ALA A 183 2.56 -21.70 8.55
N ALA A 184 2.23 -20.72 7.71
CA ALA A 184 0.86 -20.47 7.27
C ALA A 184 0.33 -21.62 6.40
N GLY A 185 1.12 -22.05 5.41
CA GLY A 185 0.77 -23.17 4.52
C GLY A 185 0.54 -24.46 5.28
N THR A 186 1.37 -24.76 6.28
CA THR A 186 1.19 -25.93 7.15
C THR A 186 -0.12 -25.89 7.92
N ARG A 187 -0.51 -24.73 8.46
CA ARG A 187 -1.78 -24.56 9.20
C ARG A 187 -2.98 -24.71 8.27
N ILE A 188 -2.92 -24.07 7.09
CA ILE A 188 -3.99 -24.18 6.09
C ILE A 188 -4.15 -25.64 5.62
N SER A 189 -3.07 -26.32 5.28
CA SER A 189 -3.08 -27.72 4.86
C SER A 189 -3.71 -28.63 5.93
N ARG A 190 -3.37 -28.43 7.20
CA ARG A 190 -3.99 -29.17 8.31
C ARG A 190 -5.49 -28.89 8.40
N GLY A 191 -5.90 -27.64 8.23
CA GLY A 191 -7.32 -27.26 8.21
C GLY A 191 -8.09 -27.96 7.09
N VAL A 192 -7.56 -27.91 5.86
CA VAL A 192 -8.16 -28.56 4.68
C VAL A 192 -8.25 -30.09 4.90
N LEU A 193 -7.17 -30.73 5.35
CA LEU A 193 -7.17 -32.16 5.64
C LEU A 193 -8.19 -32.54 6.73
N ASN A 194 -8.33 -31.70 7.75
CA ASN A 194 -9.34 -31.90 8.77
C ASN A 194 -10.77 -31.81 8.21
N CYS A 195 -11.05 -30.82 7.38
CA CYS A 195 -12.33 -30.71 6.68
C CYS A 195 -12.61 -31.96 5.83
N LEU A 196 -11.64 -32.37 4.99
CA LEU A 196 -11.78 -33.54 4.13
C LEU A 196 -12.08 -34.83 4.91
N ARG A 197 -11.44 -35.02 6.07
CA ARG A 197 -11.70 -36.21 6.95
C ARG A 197 -13.08 -36.23 7.55
N HIS A 198 -13.74 -35.10 7.68
CA HIS A 198 -15.08 -34.99 8.27
C HIS A 198 -16.19 -34.91 7.23
N LEU A 199 -15.88 -34.76 5.94
CA LEU A 199 -16.89 -34.78 4.88
C LEU A 199 -17.57 -36.12 4.77
N LYS A 200 -18.89 -36.10 4.73
CA LYS A 200 -19.74 -37.29 4.54
C LYS A 200 -20.79 -37.00 3.47
N PRO A 201 -21.17 -38.00 2.66
CA PRO A 201 -22.29 -37.84 1.72
C PRO A 201 -23.54 -37.31 2.44
N GLY A 202 -24.19 -36.32 1.84
CA GLY A 202 -25.41 -35.70 2.36
C GLY A 202 -25.19 -34.54 3.33
N MET A 203 -23.96 -34.17 3.65
CA MET A 203 -23.66 -32.91 4.37
C MET A 203 -23.99 -31.71 3.45
N ARG A 204 -24.59 -30.68 4.03
CA ARG A 204 -24.78 -29.37 3.38
C ARG A 204 -23.59 -28.44 3.70
N GLU A 205 -23.40 -27.43 2.86
CA GLU A 205 -22.44 -26.34 3.08
C GLU A 205 -22.69 -25.63 4.40
#